data_8a0031131a0e4191058a2b541bbf30ca
#
_entry.id   8a0031131a0e4191058a2b541bbf30ca
#
_cell.length_a   1.000
_cell.length_b   1.000
_cell.length_c   1.000
_cell.angle_alpha   90.00
_cell.angle_beta   90.00
_cell.angle_gamma   90.00
#
_symmetry.space_group_name_H-M   'P 1'
#
loop_
_entity.id
_entity.type
_entity.pdbx_description
1 polymer ?
#
loop_
_entity_poly.entity_id
_entity_poly.type
_entity_poly.pdbx_seq_one_letter_code
_entity_poly.pdbx_strand_id
1 'polypeptide(L)'
;MQQRRIGDRTVSAIGLGGMPMSIEGRPDEARSIATIHAALDAGVTLIDTADSYHLNPTDVGHNEILVAKALRLAGASADDVLVATKGGHRRPGDGSWYAQGGANYLRKACEASLQRLDVEAIGLYQFHRPDPATPYEESVGALGDLLDEGKILMAGVSNANPDQIRLAQQILGGRLVSVQNQFSPSFRSSEPELELCTELGIAFLPFSPLGGMGRAGDLGALYPAFAEVAAERGVSPQQVLSLIHI
;
A
#
# COMPACT_ATOMS: atom_id res chain seq x y z
N MET A 1 0.35 -12.48 15.39
CA MET A 1 0.23 -11.02 15.14
C MET A 1 -1.22 -10.61 15.35
N GLN A 2 -1.51 -9.39 15.82
CA GLN A 2 -2.89 -8.88 15.88
C GLN A 2 -3.45 -8.71 14.46
N GLN A 3 -4.78 -8.73 14.35
CA GLN A 3 -5.46 -8.64 13.07
C GLN A 3 -6.34 -7.40 12.98
N ARG A 4 -6.56 -6.91 11.76
CA ARG A 4 -7.42 -5.77 11.41
C ARG A 4 -8.27 -6.11 10.19
N ARG A 5 -9.34 -5.37 9.99
CA ARG A 5 -10.22 -5.56 8.84
C ARG A 5 -9.95 -4.51 7.76
N ILE A 6 -9.93 -4.98 6.51
CA ILE A 6 -10.01 -4.15 5.30
C ILE A 6 -11.19 -4.70 4.50
N GLY A 7 -12.27 -3.96 4.44
CA GLY A 7 -13.52 -4.45 3.85
C GLY A 7 -14.01 -5.74 4.53
N ASP A 8 -14.14 -6.80 3.76
CA ASP A 8 -14.54 -8.13 4.22
C ASP A 8 -13.37 -9.04 4.62
N ARG A 9 -12.12 -8.61 4.34
CA ARG A 9 -10.90 -9.38 4.64
C ARG A 9 -10.34 -9.03 6.02
N THR A 10 -9.85 -10.07 6.70
CA THR A 10 -9.06 -9.94 7.93
C THR A 10 -7.59 -10.11 7.57
N VAL A 11 -6.76 -9.15 7.94
CA VAL A 11 -5.33 -9.14 7.64
C VAL A 11 -4.51 -8.86 8.91
N SER A 12 -3.21 -9.11 8.86
CA SER A 12 -2.29 -8.71 9.92
C SER A 12 -2.30 -7.19 10.13
N ALA A 13 -2.20 -6.74 11.37
CA ALA A 13 -2.18 -5.32 11.72
C ALA A 13 -0.98 -4.56 11.12
N ILE A 14 0.09 -5.29 10.77
CA ILE A 14 1.26 -4.77 10.09
C ILE A 14 1.31 -5.39 8.70
N GLY A 15 1.43 -4.54 7.67
CA GLY A 15 1.65 -4.96 6.28
C GLY A 15 3.10 -4.75 5.85
N LEU A 16 3.52 -5.49 4.83
CA LEU A 16 4.81 -5.32 4.16
C LEU A 16 4.67 -4.38 2.97
N GLY A 17 5.36 -3.22 3.00
CA GLY A 17 5.48 -2.33 1.85
C GLY A 17 6.57 -2.79 0.89
N GLY A 18 6.21 -3.07 -0.35
CA GLY A 18 7.11 -3.60 -1.39
C GLY A 18 8.04 -2.57 -2.04
N MET A 19 7.72 -1.28 -1.97
CA MET A 19 8.40 -0.22 -2.72
C MET A 19 9.94 -0.26 -2.64
N PRO A 20 10.58 -0.43 -1.45
CA PRO A 20 12.04 -0.44 -1.33
C PRO A 20 12.74 -1.56 -2.09
N MET A 21 12.02 -2.61 -2.44
CA MET A 21 12.55 -3.76 -3.18
C MET A 21 12.59 -3.53 -4.70
N SER A 22 12.16 -2.35 -5.19
CA SER A 22 12.03 -2.12 -6.63
C SER A 22 12.42 -0.73 -7.13
N ILE A 23 12.78 0.17 -6.23
CA ILE A 23 13.22 1.54 -6.57
C ILE A 23 14.72 1.70 -6.30
N GLU A 24 15.23 2.92 -6.32
CA GLU A 24 16.66 3.24 -6.12
C GLU A 24 17.20 2.59 -4.85
N GLY A 25 18.36 1.96 -4.97
CA GLY A 25 18.98 1.22 -3.86
C GLY A 25 18.33 -0.14 -3.58
N ARG A 26 17.47 -0.64 -4.46
CA ARG A 26 16.83 -1.96 -4.29
C ARG A 26 17.86 -3.07 -4.09
N PRO A 27 17.59 -4.02 -3.19
CA PRO A 27 18.40 -5.22 -3.04
C PRO A 27 18.28 -6.13 -4.28
N ASP A 28 19.08 -7.16 -4.35
CA ASP A 28 18.90 -8.22 -5.34
C ASP A 28 17.58 -8.99 -5.12
N GLU A 29 17.18 -9.74 -6.15
CA GLU A 29 15.92 -10.50 -6.14
C GLU A 29 15.90 -11.55 -5.02
N ALA A 30 16.99 -12.25 -4.79
CA ALA A 30 17.04 -13.32 -3.78
C ALA A 30 16.82 -12.75 -2.37
N ARG A 31 17.45 -11.62 -2.06
CA ARG A 31 17.27 -10.92 -0.79
C ARG A 31 15.85 -10.36 -0.65
N SER A 32 15.27 -9.85 -1.73
CA SER A 32 13.89 -9.36 -1.75
C SER A 32 12.90 -10.49 -1.46
N ILE A 33 13.04 -11.64 -2.11
CA ILE A 33 12.21 -12.82 -1.87
C ILE A 33 12.38 -13.32 -0.42
N ALA A 34 13.61 -13.41 0.08
CA ALA A 34 13.86 -13.79 1.47
C ALA A 34 13.21 -12.84 2.47
N THR A 35 13.16 -11.53 2.17
CA THR A 35 12.48 -10.53 3.01
C THR A 35 10.96 -10.76 3.02
N ILE A 36 10.35 -11.04 1.87
CA ILE A 36 8.92 -11.35 1.78
C ILE A 36 8.62 -12.62 2.57
N HIS A 37 9.41 -13.68 2.39
CA HIS A 37 9.21 -14.94 3.13
C HIS A 37 9.36 -14.76 4.64
N ALA A 38 10.37 -14.00 5.10
CA ALA A 38 10.52 -13.69 6.52
C ALA A 38 9.32 -12.91 7.09
N ALA A 39 8.69 -12.04 6.29
CA ALA A 39 7.47 -11.36 6.70
C ALA A 39 6.28 -12.33 6.81
N LEU A 40 6.12 -13.25 5.86
CA LEU A 40 5.08 -14.30 5.91
C LEU A 40 5.27 -15.21 7.14
N ASP A 41 6.51 -15.64 7.41
CA ASP A 41 6.86 -16.46 8.58
C ASP A 41 6.56 -15.73 9.90
N ALA A 42 6.68 -14.40 9.91
CA ALA A 42 6.28 -13.55 11.04
C ALA A 42 4.75 -13.33 11.15
N GLY A 43 3.96 -13.87 10.22
CA GLY A 43 2.50 -13.78 10.21
C GLY A 43 1.94 -12.54 9.52
N VAL A 44 2.70 -11.91 8.61
CA VAL A 44 2.19 -10.85 7.75
C VAL A 44 1.28 -11.45 6.68
N THR A 45 0.07 -10.89 6.54
CA THR A 45 -0.94 -11.31 5.53
C THR A 45 -1.43 -10.13 4.68
N LEU A 46 -0.72 -8.99 4.71
CA LEU A 46 -0.95 -7.84 3.84
C LEU A 46 0.36 -7.44 3.18
N ILE A 47 0.41 -7.47 1.85
CA ILE A 47 1.55 -6.96 1.07
C ILE A 47 1.07 -5.83 0.18
N ASP A 48 1.74 -4.68 0.28
CA ASP A 48 1.46 -3.48 -0.51
C ASP A 48 2.49 -3.30 -1.61
N THR A 49 2.02 -3.21 -2.85
CA THR A 49 2.81 -2.97 -4.05
C THR A 49 2.20 -1.86 -4.91
N ALA A 50 2.74 -1.60 -6.10
CA ALA A 50 2.17 -0.73 -7.13
C ALA A 50 2.80 -1.01 -8.50
N ASP A 51 2.08 -0.67 -9.57
CA ASP A 51 2.56 -0.71 -10.95
C ASP A 51 3.80 0.17 -11.19
N SER A 52 3.87 1.28 -10.47
CA SER A 52 4.93 2.30 -10.59
C SER A 52 6.18 2.04 -9.74
N TYR A 53 6.25 0.95 -8.97
CA TYR A 53 7.45 0.61 -8.21
C TYR A 53 8.48 -0.09 -9.10
N HIS A 54 9.28 0.71 -9.79
CA HIS A 54 10.32 0.28 -10.73
C HIS A 54 11.38 1.38 -10.90
N LEU A 55 12.51 1.08 -11.52
CA LEU A 55 13.59 2.05 -11.75
C LEU A 55 13.41 2.85 -13.03
N ASN A 56 12.97 2.20 -14.10
CA ASN A 56 12.92 2.79 -15.43
C ASN A 56 11.73 2.23 -16.25
N PRO A 57 11.40 2.85 -17.41
CA PRO A 57 10.24 2.43 -18.20
C PRO A 57 10.28 1.00 -18.75
N THR A 58 11.45 0.33 -18.73
CA THR A 58 11.58 -1.05 -19.24
C THR A 58 11.30 -2.12 -18.17
N ASP A 59 11.20 -1.73 -16.90
CA ASP A 59 10.88 -2.63 -15.80
C ASP A 59 9.59 -2.25 -15.04
N VAL A 60 8.64 -1.62 -15.74
CA VAL A 60 7.31 -1.28 -15.19
C VAL A 60 6.64 -2.52 -14.59
N GLY A 61 6.16 -2.39 -13.34
CA GLY A 61 5.55 -3.49 -12.60
C GLY A 61 6.56 -4.47 -12.00
N HIS A 62 7.85 -4.16 -11.98
CA HIS A 62 8.88 -5.01 -11.36
C HIS A 62 8.47 -5.48 -9.95
N ASN A 63 7.90 -4.61 -9.14
CA ASN A 63 7.51 -4.96 -7.78
C ASN A 63 6.35 -5.97 -7.73
N GLU A 64 5.35 -5.82 -8.61
CA GLU A 64 4.23 -6.77 -8.70
C GLU A 64 4.72 -8.16 -9.14
N ILE A 65 5.61 -8.22 -10.14
CA ILE A 65 6.22 -9.47 -10.61
C ILE A 65 7.04 -10.13 -9.49
N LEU A 66 7.82 -9.35 -8.75
CA LEU A 66 8.62 -9.82 -7.61
C LEU A 66 7.72 -10.40 -6.50
N VAL A 67 6.66 -9.69 -6.12
CA VAL A 67 5.70 -10.13 -5.10
C VAL A 67 5.02 -11.43 -5.57
N ALA A 68 4.49 -11.47 -6.79
CA ALA A 68 3.87 -12.68 -7.34
C ALA A 68 4.81 -13.88 -7.33
N LYS A 69 6.08 -13.67 -7.73
CA LYS A 69 7.10 -14.71 -7.68
C LYS A 69 7.38 -15.21 -6.27
N ALA A 70 7.52 -14.30 -5.30
CA ALA A 70 7.78 -14.65 -3.91
C ALA A 70 6.62 -15.44 -3.30
N LEU A 71 5.37 -15.01 -3.52
CA LEU A 71 4.17 -15.70 -3.04
C LEU A 71 4.02 -17.10 -3.64
N ARG A 72 4.27 -17.26 -4.94
CA ARG A 72 4.26 -18.57 -5.60
C ARG A 72 5.30 -19.53 -5.02
N LEU A 73 6.50 -19.03 -4.69
CA LEU A 73 7.55 -19.83 -4.06
C LEU A 73 7.24 -20.18 -2.60
N ALA A 74 6.47 -19.35 -1.91
CA ALA A 74 6.00 -19.63 -0.55
C ALA A 74 4.88 -20.69 -0.51
N GLY A 75 4.17 -20.93 -1.62
CA GLY A 75 3.10 -21.91 -1.70
C GLY A 75 1.96 -21.64 -0.71
N ALA A 76 1.48 -22.66 -0.02
CA ALA A 76 0.34 -22.58 0.89
C ALA A 76 0.49 -21.53 2.01
N SER A 77 1.70 -21.13 2.36
CA SER A 77 1.94 -20.04 3.33
C SER A 77 1.44 -18.68 2.83
N ALA A 78 1.11 -18.55 1.55
CA ALA A 78 0.64 -17.32 0.92
C ALA A 78 -0.88 -17.31 0.63
N ASP A 79 -1.61 -18.39 0.90
CA ASP A 79 -3.03 -18.52 0.51
C ASP A 79 -3.94 -17.44 1.12
N ASP A 80 -3.62 -16.97 2.33
CA ASP A 80 -4.39 -15.95 3.04
C ASP A 80 -3.86 -14.52 2.81
N VAL A 81 -2.82 -14.33 1.98
CA VAL A 81 -2.20 -13.03 1.78
C VAL A 81 -3.07 -12.13 0.91
N LEU A 82 -3.45 -10.97 1.43
CA LEU A 82 -4.04 -9.90 0.65
C LEU A 82 -2.93 -9.10 -0.03
N VAL A 83 -2.90 -9.11 -1.35
CA VAL A 83 -2.06 -8.21 -2.13
C VAL A 83 -2.85 -6.95 -2.45
N ALA A 84 -2.33 -5.80 -2.01
CA ALA A 84 -2.81 -4.48 -2.38
C ALA A 84 -1.88 -3.91 -3.44
N THR A 85 -2.41 -3.55 -4.62
CA THR A 85 -1.64 -2.82 -5.63
C THR A 85 -2.33 -1.52 -6.02
N LYS A 86 -1.65 -0.70 -6.80
CA LYS A 86 -2.09 0.67 -7.11
C LYS A 86 -1.82 1.01 -8.57
N GLY A 87 -2.68 1.85 -9.14
CA GLY A 87 -2.47 2.54 -10.40
C GLY A 87 -2.76 4.03 -10.28
N GLY A 88 -2.26 4.82 -11.23
CA GLY A 88 -2.50 6.26 -11.22
C GLY A 88 -1.28 7.10 -10.82
N HIS A 89 -0.12 6.48 -10.65
CA HIS A 89 1.15 7.16 -10.42
C HIS A 89 2.21 6.54 -11.34
N ARG A 90 3.05 7.34 -11.97
CA ARG A 90 4.02 6.87 -12.96
C ARG A 90 5.42 7.39 -12.69
N ARG A 91 6.43 6.62 -13.18
CA ARG A 91 7.84 6.98 -13.16
C ARG A 91 8.40 6.93 -14.58
N PRO A 92 8.88 8.05 -15.15
CA PRO A 92 9.47 8.05 -16.50
C PRO A 92 10.91 7.52 -16.55
N GLY A 93 11.57 7.27 -15.40
CA GLY A 93 12.93 6.72 -15.32
C GLY A 93 14.02 7.76 -15.08
N ASP A 94 13.65 9.00 -14.86
CA ASP A 94 14.55 10.13 -14.48
C ASP A 94 14.53 10.41 -12.96
N GLY A 95 13.91 9.51 -12.18
CA GLY A 95 13.71 9.66 -10.74
C GLY A 95 12.48 10.46 -10.35
N SER A 96 11.82 11.13 -11.31
CA SER A 96 10.59 11.87 -11.04
C SER A 96 9.35 10.97 -10.95
N TRP A 97 8.28 11.53 -10.42
CA TRP A 97 6.98 10.88 -10.28
C TRP A 97 5.90 11.85 -10.76
N TYR A 98 4.88 11.34 -11.47
CA TYR A 98 3.71 12.13 -11.84
C TYR A 98 2.41 11.34 -11.75
N ALA A 99 1.31 12.03 -11.46
CA ALA A 99 -0.01 11.42 -11.40
C ALA A 99 -0.59 11.25 -12.82
N GLN A 100 -1.37 10.19 -13.01
CA GLN A 100 -2.14 9.93 -14.23
C GLN A 100 -3.45 9.23 -13.85
N GLY A 101 -4.53 10.02 -13.69
CA GLY A 101 -5.81 9.56 -13.15
C GLY A 101 -6.87 9.20 -14.19
N GLY A 102 -6.62 9.39 -15.49
CA GLY A 102 -7.62 9.15 -16.53
C GLY A 102 -8.17 7.72 -16.51
N ALA A 103 -9.49 7.57 -16.68
CA ALA A 103 -10.20 6.27 -16.58
C ALA A 103 -9.60 5.19 -17.50
N ASN A 104 -9.31 5.56 -18.76
CA ASN A 104 -8.70 4.64 -19.73
C ASN A 104 -7.31 4.15 -19.29
N TYR A 105 -6.54 5.03 -18.64
CA TYR A 105 -5.23 4.64 -18.11
C TYR A 105 -5.38 3.69 -16.93
N LEU A 106 -6.22 4.03 -15.94
CA LEU A 106 -6.44 3.21 -14.76
C LEU A 106 -6.92 1.80 -15.11
N ARG A 107 -7.83 1.68 -16.10
CA ARG A 107 -8.28 0.38 -16.61
C ARG A 107 -7.12 -0.44 -17.19
N LYS A 108 -6.31 0.14 -18.07
CA LYS A 108 -5.14 -0.54 -18.66
C LYS A 108 -4.09 -0.90 -17.61
N ALA A 109 -3.86 -0.02 -16.64
CA ALA A 109 -2.93 -0.27 -15.54
C ALA A 109 -3.40 -1.45 -14.68
N CYS A 110 -4.70 -1.52 -14.34
CA CYS A 110 -5.30 -2.63 -13.61
C CYS A 110 -5.16 -3.96 -14.40
N GLU A 111 -5.50 -3.97 -15.68
CA GLU A 111 -5.38 -5.16 -16.55
C GLU A 111 -3.93 -5.65 -16.63
N ALA A 112 -2.96 -4.74 -16.73
CA ALA A 112 -1.55 -5.09 -16.70
C ALA A 112 -1.10 -5.61 -15.33
N SER A 113 -1.65 -5.07 -14.23
CA SER A 113 -1.40 -5.55 -12.86
C SER A 113 -1.94 -6.96 -12.64
N LEU A 114 -3.14 -7.28 -13.15
CA LEU A 114 -3.70 -8.64 -13.13
C LEU A 114 -2.74 -9.66 -13.77
N GLN A 115 -2.19 -9.31 -14.94
CA GLN A 115 -1.24 -10.17 -15.65
C GLN A 115 0.07 -10.36 -14.86
N ARG A 116 0.63 -9.27 -14.27
CA ARG A 116 1.89 -9.33 -13.53
C ARG A 116 1.76 -10.08 -12.20
N LEU A 117 0.61 -9.93 -11.54
CA LEU A 117 0.30 -10.63 -10.29
C LEU A 117 -0.14 -12.08 -10.54
N ASP A 118 -0.47 -12.43 -11.78
CA ASP A 118 -0.96 -13.77 -12.19
C ASP A 118 -2.25 -14.15 -11.44
N VAL A 119 -3.22 -13.24 -11.42
CA VAL A 119 -4.51 -13.40 -10.74
C VAL A 119 -5.67 -13.00 -11.66
N GLU A 120 -6.85 -13.61 -11.45
CA GLU A 120 -8.08 -13.26 -12.17
C GLU A 120 -8.73 -11.98 -11.63
N ALA A 121 -8.56 -11.69 -10.32
CA ALA A 121 -9.04 -10.49 -9.67
C ALA A 121 -8.03 -9.99 -8.64
N ILE A 122 -7.80 -8.67 -8.58
CA ILE A 122 -6.91 -8.03 -7.59
C ILE A 122 -7.65 -7.93 -6.26
N GLY A 123 -7.04 -8.38 -5.17
CA GLY A 123 -7.65 -8.36 -3.84
C GLY A 123 -8.00 -6.94 -3.36
N LEU A 124 -7.06 -6.01 -3.45
CA LEU A 124 -7.27 -4.57 -3.18
C LEU A 124 -6.57 -3.73 -4.24
N TYR A 125 -7.32 -2.92 -4.98
CA TYR A 125 -6.78 -1.97 -5.94
C TYR A 125 -7.01 -0.54 -5.49
N GLN A 126 -5.94 0.29 -5.47
CA GLN A 126 -6.02 1.64 -4.95
C GLN A 126 -5.67 2.67 -6.02
N PHE A 127 -6.44 3.77 -6.10
CA PHE A 127 -6.04 4.95 -6.84
C PHE A 127 -4.87 5.61 -6.09
N HIS A 128 -3.69 5.55 -6.72
CA HIS A 128 -2.41 5.82 -6.04
C HIS A 128 -2.27 7.28 -5.60
N ARG A 129 -2.74 8.21 -6.44
CA ARG A 129 -2.64 9.65 -6.16
C ARG A 129 -3.63 10.44 -7.00
N PRO A 130 -4.37 11.39 -6.41
CA PRO A 130 -5.18 12.33 -7.17
C PRO A 130 -4.36 13.05 -8.25
N ASP A 131 -4.91 13.10 -9.46
CA ASP A 131 -4.30 13.73 -10.63
C ASP A 131 -4.91 15.11 -10.83
N PRO A 132 -4.15 16.22 -10.71
CA PRO A 132 -4.70 17.57 -10.91
C PRO A 132 -5.21 17.83 -12.33
N ALA A 133 -4.81 17.02 -13.32
CA ALA A 133 -5.21 17.15 -14.73
C ALA A 133 -6.48 16.36 -15.06
N THR A 134 -6.99 15.53 -14.12
CA THR A 134 -8.15 14.66 -14.33
C THR A 134 -9.19 14.91 -13.24
N PRO A 135 -10.48 15.07 -13.57
CA PRO A 135 -11.53 15.13 -12.55
C PRO A 135 -11.46 13.91 -11.63
N TYR A 136 -11.47 14.13 -10.33
CA TYR A 136 -11.33 13.05 -9.35
C TYR A 136 -12.45 12.00 -9.47
N GLU A 137 -13.63 12.47 -9.84
CA GLU A 137 -14.81 11.63 -10.10
C GLU A 137 -14.57 10.64 -11.25
N GLU A 138 -13.85 11.04 -12.29
CA GLU A 138 -13.50 10.14 -13.40
C GLU A 138 -12.58 9.02 -12.92
N SER A 139 -11.56 9.36 -12.15
CA SER A 139 -10.60 8.39 -11.61
C SER A 139 -11.29 7.39 -10.68
N VAL A 140 -12.12 7.87 -9.75
CA VAL A 140 -12.84 7.01 -8.80
C VAL A 140 -13.95 6.22 -9.49
N GLY A 141 -14.61 6.81 -10.49
CA GLY A 141 -15.59 6.11 -11.32
C GLY A 141 -15.00 4.89 -12.02
N ALA A 142 -13.75 5.01 -12.51
CA ALA A 142 -13.05 3.88 -13.11
C ALA A 142 -12.79 2.72 -12.12
N LEU A 143 -12.57 3.02 -10.84
CA LEU A 143 -12.52 1.98 -9.78
C LEU A 143 -13.87 1.29 -9.60
N GLY A 144 -14.97 2.06 -9.68
CA GLY A 144 -16.33 1.53 -9.64
C GLY A 144 -16.59 0.54 -10.78
N ASP A 145 -16.23 0.92 -12.01
CA ASP A 145 -16.34 0.05 -13.18
C ASP A 145 -15.53 -1.25 -13.01
N LEU A 146 -14.30 -1.16 -12.50
CA LEU A 146 -13.43 -2.32 -12.26
C LEU A 146 -13.99 -3.26 -11.18
N LEU A 147 -14.66 -2.72 -10.13
CA LEU A 147 -15.41 -3.51 -9.14
C LEU A 147 -16.59 -4.23 -9.80
N ASP A 148 -17.36 -3.53 -10.61
CA ASP A 148 -18.55 -4.07 -11.28
C ASP A 148 -18.19 -5.14 -12.33
N GLU A 149 -17.02 -5.02 -12.95
CA GLU A 149 -16.44 -6.03 -13.84
C GLU A 149 -15.80 -7.22 -13.11
N GLY A 150 -15.67 -7.16 -11.79
CA GLY A 150 -15.01 -8.19 -10.98
C GLY A 150 -13.49 -8.28 -11.18
N LYS A 151 -12.87 -7.28 -11.81
CA LYS A 151 -11.40 -7.21 -11.98
C LYS A 151 -10.68 -6.87 -10.69
N ILE A 152 -11.35 -6.18 -9.79
CA ILE A 152 -10.87 -5.90 -8.43
C ILE A 152 -11.95 -6.33 -7.43
N LEU A 153 -11.55 -6.89 -6.29
CA LEU A 153 -12.49 -7.31 -5.24
C LEU A 153 -12.80 -6.16 -4.28
N MET A 154 -11.85 -5.31 -4.03
CA MET A 154 -11.95 -4.17 -3.12
C MET A 154 -11.28 -2.94 -3.74
N ALA A 155 -11.84 -1.75 -3.47
CA ALA A 155 -11.31 -0.47 -3.92
C ALA A 155 -10.81 0.39 -2.76
N GLY A 156 -9.71 1.08 -2.98
CA GLY A 156 -9.13 2.06 -2.08
C GLY A 156 -8.64 3.31 -2.78
N VAL A 157 -8.30 4.32 -2.00
CA VAL A 157 -7.65 5.55 -2.49
C VAL A 157 -6.41 5.85 -1.66
N SER A 158 -5.47 6.58 -2.23
CA SER A 158 -4.24 6.98 -1.54
C SER A 158 -3.94 8.46 -1.77
N ASN A 159 -3.32 9.11 -0.78
CA ASN A 159 -3.03 10.54 -0.80
C ASN A 159 -4.29 11.42 -1.01
N ALA A 160 -5.43 10.98 -0.55
CA ALA A 160 -6.71 11.68 -0.65
C ALA A 160 -6.95 12.51 0.61
N ASN A 161 -7.50 13.72 0.43
CA ASN A 161 -7.96 14.57 1.54
C ASN A 161 -9.38 14.16 2.00
N PRO A 162 -9.91 14.72 3.11
CA PRO A 162 -11.22 14.34 3.64
C PRO A 162 -12.37 14.51 2.64
N ASP A 163 -12.37 15.58 1.82
CA ASP A 163 -13.42 15.82 0.82
C ASP A 163 -13.38 14.76 -0.29
N GLN A 164 -12.16 14.40 -0.74
CA GLN A 164 -11.93 13.35 -1.72
C GLN A 164 -12.35 11.97 -1.18
N ILE A 165 -12.12 11.69 0.09
CA ILE A 165 -12.55 10.44 0.73
C ILE A 165 -14.07 10.35 0.76
N ARG A 166 -14.78 11.41 1.18
CA ARG A 166 -16.25 11.46 1.17
C ARG A 166 -16.80 11.31 -0.24
N LEU A 167 -16.21 12.00 -1.21
CA LEU A 167 -16.61 11.92 -2.61
C LEU A 167 -16.39 10.50 -3.18
N ALA A 168 -15.24 9.88 -2.90
CA ALA A 168 -14.95 8.51 -3.32
C ALA A 168 -15.96 7.52 -2.71
N GLN A 169 -16.29 7.66 -1.42
CA GLN A 169 -17.30 6.83 -0.76
C GLN A 169 -18.68 6.97 -1.42
N GLN A 170 -19.06 8.20 -1.80
CA GLN A 170 -20.31 8.46 -2.50
C GLN A 170 -20.33 7.83 -3.90
N ILE A 171 -19.29 8.05 -4.72
CA ILE A 171 -19.20 7.54 -6.09
C ILE A 171 -19.19 6.01 -6.12
N LEU A 172 -18.47 5.38 -5.18
CA LEU A 172 -18.39 3.92 -5.06
C LEU A 172 -19.62 3.31 -4.37
N GLY A 173 -20.63 4.10 -4.00
CA GLY A 173 -21.86 3.61 -3.38
C GLY A 173 -21.59 2.89 -2.05
N GLY A 174 -20.67 3.40 -1.24
CA GLY A 174 -20.30 2.80 0.05
C GLY A 174 -19.24 1.69 -0.03
N ARG A 175 -18.64 1.44 -1.21
CA ARG A 175 -17.68 0.34 -1.43
C ARG A 175 -16.21 0.76 -1.31
N LEU A 176 -15.91 1.98 -0.83
CA LEU A 176 -14.53 2.37 -0.48
C LEU A 176 -14.14 1.66 0.81
N VAL A 177 -13.08 0.84 0.80
CA VAL A 177 -12.68 0.04 1.97
C VAL A 177 -11.37 0.47 2.59
N SER A 178 -10.54 1.23 1.88
CA SER A 178 -9.24 1.68 2.41
C SER A 178 -8.86 3.07 1.94
N VAL A 179 -8.14 3.78 2.81
CA VAL A 179 -7.42 5.03 2.52
C VAL A 179 -5.97 4.83 2.92
N GLN A 180 -5.03 5.09 2.01
CA GLN A 180 -3.61 4.97 2.30
C GLN A 180 -2.92 6.33 2.20
N ASN A 181 -2.59 6.93 3.35
CA ASN A 181 -1.93 8.23 3.43
C ASN A 181 -0.64 8.16 4.28
N GLN A 182 0.24 9.14 4.11
CA GLN A 182 1.42 9.24 4.94
C GLN A 182 1.04 9.54 6.39
N PHE A 183 1.57 8.74 7.33
CA PHE A 183 1.37 8.98 8.74
C PHE A 183 2.51 8.38 9.55
N SER A 184 3.08 9.17 10.46
CA SER A 184 4.19 8.75 11.31
C SER A 184 4.27 9.66 12.55
N PRO A 185 5.12 9.39 13.55
CA PRO A 185 5.33 10.29 14.68
C PRO A 185 5.71 11.72 14.27
N SER A 186 6.44 11.89 13.14
CA SER A 186 6.88 13.19 12.62
C SER A 186 5.98 13.76 11.52
N PHE A 187 4.98 13.04 11.06
CA PHE A 187 4.05 13.48 10.01
C PHE A 187 2.62 13.15 10.42
N ARG A 188 1.94 14.12 11.03
CA ARG A 188 0.59 13.99 11.58
C ARG A 188 -0.48 14.68 10.73
N SER A 189 -0.11 15.20 9.55
CA SER A 189 -1.03 15.98 8.71
C SER A 189 -2.25 15.20 8.21
N SER A 190 -2.17 13.86 8.19
CA SER A 190 -3.29 12.98 7.81
C SER A 190 -4.14 12.51 9.01
N GLU A 191 -4.07 13.19 10.15
CA GLU A 191 -4.92 12.89 11.31
C GLU A 191 -6.42 13.10 11.01
N PRO A 192 -6.85 14.18 10.30
CA PRO A 192 -8.24 14.33 9.90
C PRO A 192 -8.76 13.18 9.01
N GLU A 193 -7.92 12.66 8.10
CA GLU A 193 -8.28 11.50 7.27
C GLU A 193 -8.38 10.20 8.09
N LEU A 194 -7.51 10.01 9.08
CA LEU A 194 -7.59 8.88 10.01
C LEU A 194 -8.88 8.91 10.82
N GLU A 195 -9.25 10.09 11.37
CA GLU A 195 -10.50 10.28 12.11
C GLU A 195 -11.70 10.01 11.24
N LEU A 196 -11.73 10.56 10.02
CA LEU A 196 -12.78 10.33 9.03
C LEU A 196 -12.91 8.84 8.65
N CYS A 197 -11.79 8.14 8.44
CA CYS A 197 -11.80 6.72 8.16
C CYS A 197 -12.42 5.92 9.32
N THR A 198 -12.12 6.30 10.56
CA THR A 198 -12.73 5.70 11.75
C THR A 198 -14.23 5.92 11.80
N GLU A 199 -14.68 7.16 11.50
CA GLU A 199 -16.11 7.52 11.43
C GLU A 199 -16.86 6.68 10.37
N LEU A 200 -16.24 6.49 9.20
CA LEU A 200 -16.85 5.79 8.06
C LEU A 200 -16.66 4.26 8.10
N GLY A 201 -15.90 3.73 9.05
CA GLY A 201 -15.58 2.30 9.10
C GLY A 201 -14.66 1.83 7.98
N ILE A 202 -13.82 2.73 7.44
CA ILE A 202 -12.86 2.48 6.36
C ILE A 202 -11.47 2.24 6.97
N ALA A 203 -10.70 1.28 6.46
CA ALA A 203 -9.36 1.02 6.93
C ALA A 203 -8.40 2.18 6.54
N PHE A 204 -7.67 2.72 7.52
CA PHE A 204 -6.59 3.66 7.27
C PHE A 204 -5.25 2.91 7.24
N LEU A 205 -4.53 3.03 6.13
CA LEU A 205 -3.24 2.37 5.89
C LEU A 205 -2.11 3.41 5.94
N PRO A 206 -1.38 3.56 7.04
CA PRO A 206 -0.27 4.51 7.10
C PRO A 206 0.90 4.03 6.24
N PHE A 207 1.34 4.82 5.25
CA PHE A 207 2.63 4.59 4.62
C PHE A 207 3.74 5.43 5.26
N SER A 208 4.99 4.95 5.15
CA SER A 208 6.16 5.54 5.80
C SER A 208 6.03 5.73 7.31
N PRO A 209 5.48 4.76 8.06
CA PRO A 209 5.24 4.92 9.51
C PRO A 209 6.53 5.14 10.30
N LEU A 210 7.67 4.65 9.78
CA LEU A 210 9.01 4.81 10.38
C LEU A 210 9.73 6.10 9.89
N GLY A 211 9.04 7.03 9.22
CA GLY A 211 9.62 8.26 8.69
C GLY A 211 10.23 8.12 7.29
N GLY A 212 9.96 7.02 6.59
CA GLY A 212 10.47 6.70 5.26
C GLY A 212 11.81 5.94 5.28
N MET A 213 12.25 5.50 4.10
CA MET A 213 13.44 4.64 3.94
C MET A 213 14.72 5.22 4.56
N GLY A 214 14.94 6.52 4.39
CA GLY A 214 16.16 7.19 4.88
C GLY A 214 16.19 7.44 6.39
N ARG A 215 15.07 7.28 7.11
CA ARG A 215 14.97 7.58 8.54
C ARG A 215 14.56 6.39 9.41
N ALA A 216 14.14 5.31 8.80
CA ALA A 216 13.64 4.14 9.54
C ALA A 216 14.69 3.56 10.52
N GLY A 217 15.98 3.60 10.17
CA GLY A 217 17.07 3.18 11.03
C GLY A 217 17.32 4.10 12.23
N ASP A 218 17.02 5.38 12.10
CA ASP A 218 17.36 6.43 13.06
C ASP A 218 16.24 6.71 14.08
N LEU A 219 15.18 5.92 14.10
CA LEU A 219 13.98 6.19 14.90
C LEU A 219 14.30 6.43 16.39
N GLY A 220 15.16 5.59 16.99
CA GLY A 220 15.55 5.75 18.39
C GLY A 220 16.40 6.99 18.65
N ALA A 221 17.23 7.41 17.71
CA ALA A 221 18.04 8.63 17.82
C ALA A 221 17.19 9.90 17.65
N LEU A 222 16.21 9.84 16.74
CA LEU A 222 15.30 10.97 16.46
C LEU A 222 14.23 11.16 17.54
N TYR A 223 13.85 10.05 18.20
CA TYR A 223 12.78 10.03 19.19
C TYR A 223 13.22 9.23 20.44
N PRO A 224 13.90 9.86 21.41
CA PRO A 224 14.46 9.17 22.58
C PRO A 224 13.44 8.34 23.37
N ALA A 225 12.18 8.79 23.46
CA ALA A 225 11.11 8.05 24.13
C ALA A 225 10.89 6.64 23.53
N PHE A 226 11.06 6.46 22.21
CA PHE A 226 11.01 5.12 21.61
C PHE A 226 12.21 4.25 22.00
N ALA A 227 13.40 4.87 22.15
CA ALA A 227 14.59 4.15 22.61
C ALA A 227 14.48 3.72 24.07
N GLU A 228 13.93 4.56 24.93
CA GLU A 228 13.68 4.27 26.35
C GLU A 228 12.73 3.07 26.51
N VAL A 229 11.55 3.15 25.87
CA VAL A 229 10.58 2.03 25.91
C VAL A 229 11.15 0.76 25.29
N ALA A 230 11.94 0.89 24.22
CA ALA A 230 12.61 -0.25 23.56
C ALA A 230 13.58 -0.95 24.52
N ALA A 231 14.38 -0.17 25.25
CA ALA A 231 15.31 -0.70 26.28
C ALA A 231 14.56 -1.39 27.41
N GLU A 232 13.49 -0.79 27.95
CA GLU A 232 12.66 -1.38 29.01
C GLU A 232 12.04 -2.72 28.61
N ARG A 233 11.67 -2.87 27.32
CA ARG A 233 10.97 -4.05 26.79
C ARG A 233 11.88 -5.06 26.11
N GLY A 234 13.17 -4.76 25.94
CA GLY A 234 14.12 -5.64 25.23
C GLY A 234 13.80 -5.82 23.75
N VAL A 235 13.26 -4.76 23.10
CA VAL A 235 12.89 -4.74 21.67
C VAL A 235 13.55 -3.56 20.94
N SER A 236 13.40 -3.47 19.63
CA SER A 236 13.89 -2.31 18.88
C SER A 236 12.92 -1.11 18.95
N PRO A 237 13.39 0.14 18.77
CA PRO A 237 12.53 1.30 18.64
C PRO A 237 11.47 1.16 17.53
N GLN A 238 11.80 0.48 16.43
CA GLN A 238 10.89 0.18 15.33
C GLN A 238 9.76 -0.76 15.77
N GLN A 239 10.07 -1.76 16.62
CA GLN A 239 9.05 -2.64 17.19
C GLN A 239 8.15 -1.88 18.18
N VAL A 240 8.69 -0.94 18.95
CA VAL A 240 7.86 -0.07 19.82
C VAL A 240 6.86 0.72 18.99
N LEU A 241 7.30 1.34 17.87
CA LEU A 241 6.39 2.06 17.00
C LEU A 241 5.32 1.14 16.37
N SER A 242 5.67 -0.07 16.00
CA SER A 242 4.71 -1.03 15.47
C SER A 242 3.65 -1.45 16.51
N LEU A 243 3.97 -1.41 17.81
CA LEU A 243 3.02 -1.66 18.89
C LEU A 243 1.99 -0.53 19.06
N ILE A 244 2.28 0.68 18.60
CA ILE A 244 1.35 1.83 18.65
C ILE A 244 0.24 1.68 17.59
N HIS A 245 0.51 0.98 16.51
CA HIS A 245 -0.44 0.72 15.42
C HIS A 245 -1.27 -0.57 15.65
N ILE A 246 -1.14 -1.16 16.84
CA ILE A 246 -1.83 -2.39 17.25
C ILE A 246 -3.15 -2.05 17.95
#